data_8ae6c5348cd8dc7a904f19d324e562e7
#
_entry.id   8ae6c5348cd8dc7a904f19d324e562e7
#
_cell.length_a   1.000
_cell.length_b   1.000
_cell.length_c   1.000
_cell.angle_alpha   90.00
_cell.angle_beta   90.00
_cell.angle_gamma   90.00
#
_symmetry.space_group_name_H-M   'P 1'
#
loop_
_entity.id
_entity.type
_entity.pdbx_description
1 polymer ?
#
loop_
_entity_poly.entity_id
_entity_poly.type
_entity_poly.pdbx_seq_one_letter_code
_entity_poly.pdbx_strand_id
1 'polypeptide(L)'
;VAYCHEMLPVRPGDHIVSMLPLGHVFGMVYDFLYGFSAGAHLYFLTRMPSPKIIAQSFSEIRPRVISCVPLIVEKIIKKDILPRIDNKIGKLLLRMPIVNDKIKADMRKKAMEVFGSNFDEIIIGGAPFNAEVERFLKQIGFPYTIAYGMTECGPIICYEDWTRFKPGSCGKAAPRMEVKILSSDPENIPGEIVCRGPNIMLGYYKNDEATVQVLDKDGWLHTGDLA
;
A
#
# COMPACT_ATOMS: atom_id res chain seq x y z
N VAL A 1 -1.78 4.79 -14.52
CA VAL A 1 -3.16 4.28 -14.65
C VAL A 1 -3.19 2.92 -15.34
N ALA A 2 -2.54 2.75 -16.51
CA ALA A 2 -2.53 1.45 -17.22
C ALA A 2 -2.10 0.28 -16.32
N TYR A 3 -1.05 0.45 -15.50
CA TYR A 3 -0.61 -0.56 -14.53
C TYR A 3 -1.69 -0.91 -13.50
N CYS A 4 -2.46 0.08 -13.05
CA CYS A 4 -3.53 -0.16 -12.08
C CYS A 4 -4.60 -1.10 -12.65
N HIS A 5 -4.97 -0.95 -13.94
CA HIS A 5 -5.90 -1.85 -14.60
C HIS A 5 -5.40 -3.30 -14.76
N GLU A 6 -4.08 -3.49 -14.77
CA GLU A 6 -3.48 -4.82 -14.85
C GLU A 6 -3.35 -5.48 -13.45
N MET A 7 -3.21 -4.66 -12.41
CA MET A 7 -2.90 -5.12 -11.05
C MET A 7 -4.11 -5.16 -10.12
N LEU A 8 -5.09 -4.28 -10.31
CA LEU A 8 -6.14 -4.03 -9.35
C LEU A 8 -7.54 -4.40 -9.87
N PRO A 9 -8.42 -4.95 -9.01
CA PRO A 9 -9.65 -5.59 -9.43
C PRO A 9 -10.87 -4.65 -9.53
N VAL A 10 -10.70 -3.33 -9.60
CA VAL A 10 -11.81 -2.37 -9.65
C VAL A 10 -12.57 -2.48 -10.98
N ARG A 11 -13.89 -2.51 -10.90
CA ARG A 11 -14.83 -2.64 -12.02
C ARG A 11 -15.79 -1.45 -12.08
N PRO A 12 -16.45 -1.22 -13.22
CA PRO A 12 -17.51 -0.22 -13.31
C PRO A 12 -18.58 -0.42 -12.24
N GLY A 13 -18.92 0.66 -11.52
CA GLY A 13 -19.86 0.64 -10.41
C GLY A 13 -19.27 0.30 -9.03
N ASP A 14 -18.03 -0.15 -8.94
CA ASP A 14 -17.35 -0.29 -7.65
C ASP A 14 -17.14 1.07 -6.98
N HIS A 15 -16.89 1.08 -5.69
CA HIS A 15 -16.71 2.29 -4.90
C HIS A 15 -15.24 2.48 -4.52
N ILE A 16 -14.76 3.71 -4.57
CA ILE A 16 -13.45 4.14 -4.07
C ILE A 16 -13.65 5.35 -3.17
N VAL A 17 -13.00 5.34 -2.01
CA VAL A 17 -12.92 6.50 -1.11
C VAL A 17 -11.59 7.19 -1.32
N SER A 18 -11.63 8.38 -1.90
CA SER A 18 -10.46 9.23 -2.08
C SER A 18 -10.17 9.99 -0.79
N MET A 19 -9.15 9.57 -0.08
CA MET A 19 -8.73 10.15 1.19
C MET A 19 -7.30 10.71 1.17
N LEU A 20 -6.53 10.35 0.15
CA LEU A 20 -5.19 10.86 -0.05
C LEU A 20 -5.24 12.23 -0.74
N PRO A 21 -4.29 13.14 -0.45
CA PRO A 21 -4.24 14.43 -1.13
C PRO A 21 -4.07 14.25 -2.65
N LEU A 22 -4.96 14.85 -3.44
CA LEU A 22 -4.87 14.77 -4.91
C LEU A 22 -3.67 15.57 -5.48
N GLY A 23 -3.06 16.46 -4.71
CA GLY A 23 -1.79 17.07 -5.05
C GLY A 23 -0.60 16.12 -4.97
N HIS A 24 -0.77 14.96 -4.33
CA HIS A 24 0.22 13.89 -4.26
C HIS A 24 -0.08 12.84 -5.31
N VAL A 25 0.93 12.40 -6.07
CA VAL A 25 0.78 11.47 -7.18
C VAL A 25 0.11 10.15 -6.78
N PHE A 26 0.29 9.67 -5.57
CA PHE A 26 -0.34 8.45 -5.07
C PHE A 26 -1.88 8.61 -5.04
N GLY A 27 -2.40 9.67 -4.42
CA GLY A 27 -3.84 9.96 -4.41
C GLY A 27 -4.38 10.28 -5.81
N MET A 28 -3.65 11.09 -6.59
CA MET A 28 -4.05 11.44 -7.94
C MET A 28 -4.21 10.19 -8.82
N VAL A 29 -3.24 9.28 -8.81
CA VAL A 29 -3.26 8.12 -9.70
C VAL A 29 -4.20 7.04 -9.20
N TYR A 30 -4.12 6.63 -7.94
CA TYR A 30 -4.87 5.47 -7.44
C TYR A 30 -6.30 5.79 -7.08
N ASP A 31 -6.53 6.90 -6.33
CA ASP A 31 -7.87 7.23 -5.88
C ASP A 31 -8.70 7.90 -6.99
N PHE A 32 -8.08 8.75 -7.83
CA PHE A 32 -8.82 9.53 -8.82
C PHE A 32 -8.70 8.96 -10.23
N LEU A 33 -7.54 9.04 -10.87
CA LEU A 33 -7.42 8.72 -12.30
C LEU A 33 -7.74 7.26 -12.62
N TYR A 34 -7.26 6.33 -11.79
CA TYR A 34 -7.56 4.93 -11.95
C TYR A 34 -9.05 4.65 -11.71
N GLY A 35 -9.59 5.09 -10.58
CA GLY A 35 -10.99 4.88 -10.26
C GLY A 35 -11.94 5.47 -11.32
N PHE A 36 -11.65 6.69 -11.79
CA PHE A 36 -12.40 7.32 -12.88
C PHE A 36 -12.33 6.51 -14.18
N SER A 37 -11.13 6.09 -14.58
CA SER A 37 -10.94 5.30 -15.80
C SER A 37 -11.52 3.90 -15.73
N ALA A 38 -11.66 3.34 -14.52
CA ALA A 38 -12.31 2.05 -14.28
C ALA A 38 -13.85 2.13 -14.21
N GLY A 39 -14.42 3.35 -14.26
CA GLY A 39 -15.87 3.56 -14.13
C GLY A 39 -16.39 3.36 -12.71
N ALA A 40 -15.56 3.57 -11.70
CA ALA A 40 -15.93 3.48 -10.29
C ALA A 40 -16.66 4.75 -9.82
N HIS A 41 -17.44 4.60 -8.75
CA HIS A 41 -17.99 5.72 -8.00
C HIS A 41 -16.93 6.26 -7.03
N LEU A 42 -16.52 7.53 -7.23
CA LEU A 42 -15.50 8.17 -6.42
C LEU A 42 -16.14 9.03 -5.33
N TYR A 43 -15.75 8.78 -4.08
CA TYR A 43 -16.22 9.51 -2.90
C TYR A 43 -15.05 10.29 -2.30
N PHE A 44 -15.07 11.61 -2.44
CA PHE A 44 -14.04 12.48 -1.90
C PHE A 44 -14.35 12.85 -0.45
N LEU A 45 -13.40 12.64 0.46
CA LEU A 45 -13.54 13.10 1.83
C LEU A 45 -13.37 14.63 1.87
N THR A 46 -14.43 15.33 2.26
CA THR A 46 -14.45 16.81 2.39
C THR A 46 -13.91 17.30 3.74
N ARG A 47 -13.66 16.37 4.68
CA ARG A 47 -13.12 16.67 6.00
C ARG A 47 -11.71 16.08 6.11
N MET A 48 -10.89 16.67 7.00
CA MET A 48 -9.55 16.14 7.28
C MET A 48 -9.64 14.66 7.69
N PRO A 49 -8.92 13.76 7.01
CA PRO A 49 -8.95 12.34 7.29
C PRO A 49 -8.49 12.05 8.73
N SER A 50 -9.41 11.62 9.58
CA SER A 50 -9.10 11.07 10.91
C SER A 50 -9.52 9.61 10.95
N PRO A 51 -8.94 8.76 11.81
CA PRO A 51 -9.32 7.35 11.90
C PRO A 51 -10.83 7.15 12.06
N LYS A 52 -11.52 8.00 12.82
CA LYS A 52 -12.97 7.94 13.02
C LYS A 52 -13.74 8.26 11.72
N ILE A 53 -13.38 9.34 11.03
CA ILE A 53 -14.03 9.74 9.76
C ILE A 53 -13.80 8.69 8.69
N ILE A 54 -12.58 8.16 8.60
CA ILE A 54 -12.21 7.11 7.63
C ILE A 54 -13.01 5.83 7.89
N ALA A 55 -13.04 5.34 9.14
CA ALA A 55 -13.80 4.14 9.51
C ALA A 55 -15.31 4.31 9.23
N GLN A 56 -15.88 5.48 9.52
CA GLN A 56 -17.27 5.79 9.18
C GLN A 56 -17.49 5.74 7.68
N SER A 57 -16.66 6.44 6.89
CA SER A 57 -16.77 6.46 5.43
C SER A 57 -16.64 5.07 4.82
N PHE A 58 -15.71 4.25 5.31
CA PHE A 58 -15.56 2.87 4.84
C PHE A 58 -16.77 2.00 5.17
N SER A 59 -17.37 2.16 6.35
CA SER A 59 -18.58 1.40 6.72
C SER A 59 -19.80 1.77 5.88
N GLU A 60 -19.93 3.04 5.48
CA GLU A 60 -21.04 3.55 4.67
C GLU A 60 -20.85 3.25 3.18
N ILE A 61 -19.65 3.49 2.64
CA ILE A 61 -19.35 3.43 1.21
C ILE A 61 -18.90 2.03 0.78
N ARG A 62 -18.20 1.30 1.64
CA ARG A 62 -17.71 -0.06 1.40
C ARG A 62 -16.84 -0.16 0.14
N PRO A 63 -15.68 0.51 0.13
CA PRO A 63 -14.81 0.60 -1.05
C PRO A 63 -14.29 -0.77 -1.50
N ARG A 64 -13.97 -0.90 -2.79
CA ARG A 64 -13.46 -2.13 -3.39
C ARG A 64 -11.95 -2.31 -3.20
N VAL A 65 -11.21 -1.23 -3.31
CA VAL A 65 -9.75 -1.13 -3.06
C VAL A 65 -9.51 0.09 -2.19
N ILE A 66 -8.59 0.00 -1.26
CA ILE A 66 -8.26 1.08 -0.33
C ILE A 66 -6.79 1.45 -0.52
N SER A 67 -6.52 2.67 -0.94
CA SER A 67 -5.17 3.25 -0.97
C SER A 67 -4.92 4.02 0.33
N CYS A 68 -3.85 3.70 1.05
CA CYS A 68 -3.67 4.21 2.39
C CYS A 68 -2.19 4.45 2.74
N VAL A 69 -1.94 5.42 3.60
CA VAL A 69 -0.61 5.58 4.22
C VAL A 69 -0.49 4.75 5.50
N PRO A 70 0.71 4.27 5.85
CA PRO A 70 0.97 3.42 7.03
C PRO A 70 0.31 3.92 8.30
N LEU A 71 0.45 5.20 8.61
CA LEU A 71 -0.02 5.82 9.85
C LEU A 71 -1.53 5.60 10.12
N ILE A 72 -2.36 5.55 9.07
CA ILE A 72 -3.80 5.36 9.20
C ILE A 72 -4.10 3.92 9.64
N VAL A 73 -3.54 2.94 8.93
CA VAL A 73 -3.71 1.51 9.26
C VAL A 73 -3.17 1.23 10.65
N GLU A 74 -1.97 1.72 10.97
CA GLU A 74 -1.34 1.53 12.27
C GLU A 74 -2.19 2.09 13.41
N LYS A 75 -2.72 3.31 13.27
CA LYS A 75 -3.58 3.92 14.29
C LYS A 75 -4.86 3.11 14.51
N ILE A 76 -5.50 2.67 13.43
CA ILE A 76 -6.72 1.86 13.53
C ILE A 76 -6.41 0.53 14.22
N ILE A 77 -5.38 -0.19 13.77
CA ILE A 77 -5.02 -1.50 14.32
C ILE A 77 -4.58 -1.38 15.79
N LYS A 78 -3.71 -0.41 16.11
CA LYS A 78 -3.21 -0.21 17.48
C LYS A 78 -4.28 0.25 18.45
N LYS A 79 -5.26 1.06 18.00
CA LYS A 79 -6.31 1.58 18.85
C LYS A 79 -7.46 0.60 19.05
N ASP A 80 -7.91 -0.03 17.99
CA ASP A 80 -9.20 -0.73 17.99
C ASP A 80 -9.06 -2.26 18.09
N ILE A 81 -7.90 -2.82 17.74
CA ILE A 81 -7.71 -4.26 17.64
C ILE A 81 -6.65 -4.79 18.61
N LEU A 82 -5.42 -4.27 18.59
CA LEU A 82 -4.33 -4.77 19.44
C LEU A 82 -4.62 -4.73 20.94
N PRO A 83 -5.29 -3.70 21.54
CA PRO A 83 -5.54 -3.69 22.97
C PRO A 83 -6.39 -4.87 23.47
N ARG A 84 -7.18 -5.47 22.58
CA ARG A 84 -7.99 -6.65 22.92
C ARG A 84 -7.15 -7.93 23.06
N ILE A 85 -5.90 -7.91 22.58
CA ILE A 85 -4.98 -9.04 22.55
C ILE A 85 -3.86 -8.89 23.57
N ASP A 86 -3.53 -7.66 23.96
CA ASP A 86 -2.33 -7.36 24.76
C ASP A 86 -2.43 -7.74 26.24
N ASN A 87 -3.50 -8.42 26.64
CA ASN A 87 -3.60 -9.02 27.96
C ASN A 87 -2.90 -10.41 27.98
N LYS A 88 -2.49 -10.87 29.18
CA LYS A 88 -1.81 -12.16 29.39
C LYS A 88 -2.60 -13.35 28.82
N ILE A 89 -3.93 -13.28 28.91
CA ILE A 89 -4.85 -14.30 28.41
C ILE A 89 -4.87 -14.33 26.89
N GLY A 90 -4.93 -13.18 26.22
CA GLY A 90 -4.87 -13.10 24.76
C GLY A 90 -3.57 -13.64 24.19
N LYS A 91 -2.42 -13.29 24.81
CA LYS A 91 -1.10 -13.84 24.42
C LYS A 91 -0.99 -15.36 24.64
N LEU A 92 -1.61 -15.88 25.68
CA LEU A 92 -1.64 -17.32 25.97
C LEU A 92 -2.55 -18.04 24.95
N LEU A 93 -3.74 -17.52 24.70
CA LEU A 93 -4.69 -18.10 23.74
C LEU A 93 -4.12 -18.15 22.31
N LEU A 94 -3.33 -17.14 21.91
CA LEU A 94 -2.67 -17.12 20.60
C LEU A 94 -1.61 -18.23 20.41
N ARG A 95 -1.16 -18.88 21.50
CA ARG A 95 -0.21 -20.00 21.47
C ARG A 95 -0.88 -21.36 21.31
N MET A 96 -2.21 -21.44 21.51
CA MET A 96 -2.96 -22.70 21.42
C MET A 96 -3.50 -22.90 19.98
N PRO A 97 -3.11 -23.95 19.23
CA PRO A 97 -3.41 -24.07 17.80
C PRO A 97 -4.89 -23.91 17.45
N ILE A 98 -5.78 -24.68 18.07
CA ILE A 98 -7.23 -24.68 17.75
C ILE A 98 -7.94 -23.37 18.17
N VAL A 99 -7.59 -22.85 19.34
CA VAL A 99 -8.16 -21.59 19.86
C VAL A 99 -7.60 -20.40 19.08
N ASN A 100 -6.35 -20.50 18.64
CA ASN A 100 -5.67 -19.52 17.83
C ASN A 100 -6.43 -19.25 16.52
N ASP A 101 -6.89 -20.25 15.78
CA ASP A 101 -7.56 -20.05 14.50
C ASP A 101 -8.91 -19.34 14.64
N LYS A 102 -9.69 -19.66 15.68
CA LYS A 102 -10.94 -18.95 15.98
C LYS A 102 -10.69 -17.47 16.37
N ILE A 103 -9.67 -17.23 17.19
CA ILE A 103 -9.30 -15.88 17.60
C ILE A 103 -8.82 -15.06 16.40
N LYS A 104 -7.95 -15.63 15.57
CA LYS A 104 -7.48 -14.99 14.34
C LYS A 104 -8.64 -14.66 13.40
N ALA A 105 -9.58 -15.57 13.21
CA ALA A 105 -10.76 -15.36 12.38
C ALA A 105 -11.65 -14.23 12.92
N ASP A 106 -11.89 -14.18 14.26
CA ASP A 106 -12.65 -13.09 14.88
C ASP A 106 -11.93 -11.75 14.74
N MET A 107 -10.61 -11.72 14.93
CA MET A 107 -9.80 -10.50 14.75
C MET A 107 -9.79 -10.04 13.29
N ARG A 108 -9.61 -10.97 12.36
CA ARG A 108 -9.72 -10.66 10.93
C ARG A 108 -11.08 -10.06 10.61
N LYS A 109 -12.17 -10.68 11.08
CA LYS A 109 -13.53 -10.17 10.87
C LYS A 109 -13.68 -8.75 11.41
N LYS A 110 -13.26 -8.48 12.65
CA LYS A 110 -13.31 -7.13 13.25
C LYS A 110 -12.46 -6.11 12.49
N ALA A 111 -11.26 -6.51 12.05
CA ALA A 111 -10.44 -5.65 11.21
C ALA A 111 -11.13 -5.35 9.87
N MET A 112 -11.67 -6.36 9.20
CA MET A 112 -12.43 -6.19 7.96
C MET A 112 -13.63 -5.24 8.14
N GLU A 113 -14.38 -5.37 9.24
CA GLU A 113 -15.54 -4.52 9.55
C GLU A 113 -15.18 -3.04 9.64
N VAL A 114 -14.06 -2.71 10.27
CA VAL A 114 -13.57 -1.32 10.39
C VAL A 114 -13.25 -0.71 9.01
N PHE A 115 -12.79 -1.53 8.08
CA PHE A 115 -12.47 -1.12 6.71
C PHE A 115 -13.62 -1.36 5.70
N GLY A 116 -14.87 -1.58 6.18
CA GLY A 116 -16.07 -1.69 5.34
C GLY A 116 -16.39 -3.07 4.80
N SER A 117 -15.61 -4.10 5.13
CA SER A 117 -15.83 -5.54 4.84
C SER A 117 -15.98 -5.94 3.36
N ASN A 118 -15.86 -5.02 2.40
CA ASN A 118 -16.13 -5.27 0.98
C ASN A 118 -14.90 -5.10 0.08
N PHE A 119 -13.75 -4.81 0.66
CA PHE A 119 -12.53 -4.58 -0.13
C PHE A 119 -11.79 -5.88 -0.41
N ASP A 120 -11.13 -5.93 -1.55
CA ASP A 120 -10.23 -7.02 -1.93
C ASP A 120 -8.88 -6.89 -1.26
N GLU A 121 -8.34 -5.67 -1.20
CA GLU A 121 -7.07 -5.38 -0.55
C GLU A 121 -6.93 -3.92 -0.11
N ILE A 122 -6.01 -3.71 0.84
CA ILE A 122 -5.50 -2.39 1.21
C ILE A 122 -4.08 -2.25 0.68
N ILE A 123 -3.84 -1.23 -0.15
CA ILE A 123 -2.53 -0.87 -0.66
C ILE A 123 -1.92 0.18 0.25
N ILE A 124 -0.85 -0.18 0.93
CA ILE A 124 -0.14 0.68 1.88
C ILE A 124 1.12 1.20 1.20
N GLY A 125 1.27 2.51 1.11
CA GLY A 125 2.43 3.11 0.46
C GLY A 125 2.80 4.50 0.98
N GLY A 126 3.92 5.03 0.52
CA GLY A 126 4.38 6.39 0.80
C GLY A 126 5.23 6.56 2.07
N ALA A 127 5.39 5.52 2.89
CA ALA A 127 6.31 5.50 4.03
C ALA A 127 6.56 4.06 4.51
N PRO A 128 7.62 3.81 5.31
CA PRO A 128 7.85 2.50 5.93
C PRO A 128 6.68 2.08 6.83
N PHE A 129 6.32 0.80 6.78
CA PHE A 129 5.24 0.24 7.59
C PHE A 129 5.78 -0.40 8.88
N ASN A 130 5.04 -0.25 9.97
CA ASN A 130 5.46 -0.80 11.26
C ASN A 130 5.48 -2.34 11.24
N ALA A 131 6.65 -2.93 11.46
CA ALA A 131 6.86 -4.38 11.37
C ALA A 131 6.04 -5.21 12.40
N GLU A 132 5.65 -4.63 13.53
CA GLU A 132 4.77 -5.31 14.51
C GLU A 132 3.34 -5.40 13.99
N VAL A 133 2.84 -4.29 13.43
CA VAL A 133 1.50 -4.24 12.82
C VAL A 133 1.46 -5.13 11.59
N GLU A 134 2.49 -5.11 10.76
CA GLU A 134 2.60 -5.98 9.59
C GLU A 134 2.54 -7.46 9.96
N ARG A 135 3.34 -7.88 10.93
CA ARG A 135 3.31 -9.28 11.45
C ARG A 135 1.92 -9.67 11.94
N PHE A 136 1.26 -8.77 12.67
CA PHE A 136 -0.09 -9.01 13.16
C PHE A 136 -1.08 -9.18 12.00
N LEU A 137 -1.11 -8.28 11.03
CA LEU A 137 -1.99 -8.37 9.86
C LEU A 137 -1.78 -9.68 9.09
N LYS A 138 -0.52 -10.09 8.91
CA LYS A 138 -0.19 -11.38 8.29
C LYS A 138 -0.71 -12.56 9.10
N GLN A 139 -0.55 -12.53 10.44
CA GLN A 139 -1.02 -13.62 11.31
C GLN A 139 -2.52 -13.85 11.25
N ILE A 140 -3.32 -12.79 11.12
CA ILE A 140 -4.78 -12.89 10.99
C ILE A 140 -5.25 -13.08 9.55
N GLY A 141 -4.34 -13.12 8.57
CA GLY A 141 -4.67 -13.25 7.15
C GLY A 141 -5.46 -12.05 6.59
N PHE A 142 -5.16 -10.84 7.06
CA PHE A 142 -5.78 -9.61 6.58
C PHE A 142 -5.30 -9.27 5.17
N PRO A 143 -6.18 -8.84 4.24
CA PRO A 143 -5.81 -8.55 2.86
C PRO A 143 -5.13 -7.17 2.73
N TYR A 144 -3.82 -7.14 2.81
CA TYR A 144 -2.99 -5.95 2.61
C TYR A 144 -1.79 -6.24 1.75
N THR A 145 -1.27 -5.22 1.11
CA THR A 145 0.01 -5.21 0.43
C THR A 145 0.76 -3.92 0.71
N ILE A 146 2.07 -3.95 0.62
CA ILE A 146 2.92 -2.75 0.68
C ILE A 146 3.44 -2.49 -0.73
N ALA A 147 3.17 -1.28 -1.22
CA ALA A 147 3.67 -0.81 -2.51
C ALA A 147 4.82 0.18 -2.30
N TYR A 148 5.81 0.11 -3.16
CA TYR A 148 6.94 1.02 -3.18
C TYR A 148 6.94 1.85 -4.45
N GLY A 149 7.27 3.12 -4.29
CA GLY A 149 7.41 4.04 -5.39
C GLY A 149 7.69 5.47 -4.95
N MET A 150 7.85 6.35 -5.91
CA MET A 150 8.15 7.76 -5.70
C MET A 150 7.51 8.62 -6.80
N THR A 151 7.48 9.93 -6.58
CA THR A 151 6.84 10.88 -7.51
C THR A 151 7.44 10.78 -8.91
N GLU A 152 8.73 10.59 -9.01
CA GLU A 152 9.51 10.45 -10.23
C GLU A 152 9.14 9.20 -11.06
N CYS A 153 8.36 8.29 -10.49
CA CYS A 153 7.90 7.05 -11.13
C CYS A 153 6.38 7.00 -11.37
N GLY A 154 5.68 8.08 -11.13
CA GLY A 154 4.27 8.29 -11.40
C GLY A 154 3.21 7.30 -10.88
N PRO A 155 3.20 6.81 -9.65
CA PRO A 155 4.23 6.72 -8.60
C PRO A 155 4.87 5.34 -8.42
N ILE A 156 4.45 4.28 -9.13
CA ILE A 156 4.70 2.87 -8.76
C ILE A 156 6.04 2.34 -9.30
N ILE A 157 6.79 1.68 -8.43
CA ILE A 157 7.97 0.89 -8.79
C ILE A 157 7.71 -0.60 -8.51
N CYS A 158 7.26 -0.93 -7.29
CA CYS A 158 7.02 -2.32 -6.87
C CYS A 158 5.64 -2.48 -6.25
N TYR A 159 5.02 -3.63 -6.55
CA TYR A 159 3.75 -4.08 -6.03
C TYR A 159 3.61 -5.60 -6.17
N GLU A 160 2.89 -6.24 -5.28
CA GLU A 160 2.42 -7.62 -5.43
C GLU A 160 1.02 -7.74 -4.83
N ASP A 161 0.16 -8.51 -5.48
CA ASP A 161 -1.16 -8.87 -4.96
C ASP A 161 -1.07 -9.49 -3.56
N TRP A 162 -1.97 -9.12 -2.66
CA TRP A 162 -1.92 -9.48 -1.24
C TRP A 162 -1.87 -11.01 -1.01
N THR A 163 -2.40 -11.82 -1.92
CA THR A 163 -2.39 -13.28 -1.81
C THR A 163 -0.98 -13.87 -2.01
N ARG A 164 -0.12 -13.16 -2.72
CA ARG A 164 1.27 -13.53 -3.04
C ARG A 164 2.29 -12.66 -2.33
N PHE A 165 1.84 -11.56 -1.73
CA PHE A 165 2.69 -10.61 -1.02
C PHE A 165 3.46 -11.26 0.13
N LYS A 166 4.75 -10.97 0.22
CA LYS A 166 5.63 -11.43 1.29
C LYS A 166 5.89 -10.29 2.28
N PRO A 167 5.57 -10.44 3.57
CA PRO A 167 5.90 -9.45 4.59
C PRO A 167 7.39 -9.09 4.62
N GLY A 168 7.68 -7.82 4.88
CA GLY A 168 9.05 -7.28 4.84
C GLY A 168 9.56 -6.99 3.44
N SER A 169 8.72 -7.12 2.40
CA SER A 169 9.04 -6.70 1.03
C SER A 169 8.11 -5.59 0.58
N CYS A 170 8.38 -5.00 -0.59
CA CYS A 170 7.47 -4.10 -1.30
C CYS A 170 6.89 -4.75 -2.57
N GLY A 171 6.90 -6.07 -2.63
CA GLY A 171 6.43 -6.82 -3.80
C GLY A 171 7.47 -6.94 -4.90
N LYS A 172 7.01 -7.15 -6.12
CA LYS A 172 7.82 -7.28 -7.34
C LYS A 172 7.80 -5.99 -8.13
N ALA A 173 8.73 -5.85 -9.07
CA ALA A 173 8.67 -4.80 -10.08
C ALA A 173 7.27 -4.78 -10.73
N ALA A 174 6.67 -3.59 -10.80
CA ALA A 174 5.39 -3.40 -11.48
C ALA A 174 5.49 -3.77 -12.98
N PRO A 175 4.38 -4.10 -13.64
CA PRO A 175 4.41 -4.43 -15.07
C PRO A 175 5.17 -3.38 -15.88
N ARG A 176 6.06 -3.84 -16.79
CA ARG A 176 6.91 -2.99 -17.65
C ARG A 176 7.97 -2.16 -16.90
N MET A 177 8.16 -2.39 -15.59
CA MET A 177 9.25 -1.82 -14.81
C MET A 177 10.43 -2.81 -14.76
N GLU A 178 11.63 -2.28 -14.90
CA GLU A 178 12.86 -2.97 -14.56
C GLU A 178 13.38 -2.39 -13.24
N VAL A 179 13.77 -3.26 -12.31
CA VAL A 179 14.31 -2.85 -11.00
C VAL A 179 15.60 -3.62 -10.74
N LYS A 180 16.61 -2.94 -10.26
CA LYS A 180 17.89 -3.53 -9.85
C LYS A 180 18.30 -2.97 -8.49
N ILE A 181 19.06 -3.76 -7.75
CA ILE A 181 19.78 -3.33 -6.56
C ILE A 181 21.25 -3.22 -6.96
N LEU A 182 21.84 -2.03 -6.83
CA LEU A 182 23.24 -1.80 -7.12
C LEU A 182 24.09 -2.30 -5.96
N SER A 183 24.35 -3.61 -5.95
CA SER A 183 25.15 -4.30 -4.97
C SER A 183 25.99 -5.39 -5.64
N SER A 184 27.14 -5.71 -5.05
CA SER A 184 27.96 -6.86 -5.45
C SER A 184 27.29 -8.20 -5.09
N ASP A 185 26.41 -8.22 -4.09
CA ASP A 185 25.61 -9.36 -3.66
C ASP A 185 24.24 -8.86 -3.18
N PRO A 186 23.26 -8.66 -4.10
CA PRO A 186 21.96 -8.09 -3.77
C PRO A 186 21.12 -8.91 -2.78
N GLU A 187 21.47 -10.16 -2.54
CA GLU A 187 20.77 -11.00 -1.57
C GLU A 187 21.26 -10.76 -0.14
N ASN A 188 22.49 -10.28 0.05
CA ASN A 188 23.13 -10.19 1.37
C ASN A 188 23.69 -8.82 1.70
N ILE A 189 23.94 -7.97 0.71
CA ILE A 189 24.55 -6.65 0.87
C ILE A 189 23.59 -5.59 0.33
N PRO A 190 23.09 -4.68 1.20
CA PRO A 190 22.24 -3.60 0.74
C PRO A 190 22.89 -2.76 -0.37
N GLY A 191 22.09 -2.35 -1.34
CA GLY A 191 22.50 -1.47 -2.41
C GLY A 191 21.40 -0.51 -2.82
N GLU A 192 21.74 0.49 -3.60
CA GLU A 192 20.76 1.44 -4.10
C GLU A 192 19.78 0.76 -5.05
N ILE A 193 18.49 1.07 -4.88
CA ILE A 193 17.46 0.68 -5.84
C ILE A 193 17.54 1.60 -7.05
N VAL A 194 17.69 1.03 -8.24
CA VAL A 194 17.53 1.76 -9.50
C VAL A 194 16.42 1.14 -10.33
N CYS A 195 15.66 1.96 -11.02
CA CYS A 195 14.54 1.48 -11.82
C CYS A 195 14.46 2.16 -13.19
N ARG A 196 13.85 1.45 -14.14
CA ARG A 196 13.62 1.92 -15.50
C ARG A 196 12.24 1.45 -15.98
N GLY A 197 11.54 2.29 -16.72
CA GLY A 197 10.25 1.94 -17.28
C GLY A 197 9.53 3.14 -17.91
N PRO A 198 8.39 2.92 -18.58
CA PRO A 198 7.68 3.98 -19.28
C PRO A 198 7.00 5.01 -18.38
N ASN A 199 6.96 4.79 -17.08
CA ASN A 199 6.40 5.71 -16.08
C ASN A 199 7.47 6.55 -15.36
N ILE A 200 8.75 6.40 -15.71
CA ILE A 200 9.81 7.27 -15.21
C ILE A 200 9.62 8.69 -15.75
N MET A 201 9.85 9.69 -14.91
CA MET A 201 9.78 11.10 -15.26
C MET A 201 10.70 11.42 -16.45
N LEU A 202 10.36 12.44 -17.21
CA LEU A 202 11.24 12.98 -18.27
C LEU A 202 12.39 13.83 -17.67
N GLY A 203 12.25 14.29 -16.46
CA GLY A 203 13.19 15.12 -15.73
C GLY A 203 12.51 16.11 -14.82
N TYR A 204 13.29 16.82 -14.02
CA TYR A 204 12.81 17.93 -13.21
C TYR A 204 12.63 19.18 -14.05
N TYR A 205 11.45 19.79 -13.95
CA TYR A 205 11.11 20.96 -14.76
C TYR A 205 12.09 22.13 -14.56
N LYS A 206 12.72 22.59 -15.64
CA LYS A 206 13.74 23.65 -15.64
C LYS A 206 14.91 23.39 -14.66
N ASN A 207 15.28 22.13 -14.44
CA ASN A 207 16.39 21.74 -13.57
C ASN A 207 17.12 20.53 -14.15
N ASP A 208 17.85 20.76 -15.23
CA ASP A 208 18.60 19.71 -15.92
C ASP A 208 19.76 19.19 -15.04
N GLU A 209 20.37 20.05 -14.23
CA GLU A 209 21.43 19.66 -13.29
C GLU A 209 20.94 18.57 -12.31
N ALA A 210 19.80 18.81 -11.66
CA ALA A 210 19.21 17.78 -10.77
C ALA A 210 18.75 16.55 -11.54
N THR A 211 18.30 16.71 -12.77
CA THR A 211 17.84 15.58 -13.60
C THR A 211 18.98 14.62 -13.90
N VAL A 212 20.13 15.10 -14.35
CA VAL A 212 21.28 14.24 -14.70
C VAL A 212 21.95 13.60 -13.48
N GLN A 213 21.67 14.09 -12.27
CA GLN A 213 22.15 13.46 -11.02
C GLN A 213 21.39 12.19 -10.68
N VAL A 214 20.11 12.07 -11.10
CA VAL A 214 19.25 10.94 -10.74
C VAL A 214 18.81 10.09 -11.91
N LEU A 215 18.87 10.61 -13.14
CA LEU A 215 18.49 9.89 -14.35
C LEU A 215 19.71 9.74 -15.26
N ASP A 216 20.17 8.50 -15.41
CA ASP A 216 21.33 8.21 -16.23
C ASP A 216 21.00 8.18 -17.74
N LYS A 217 22.05 8.13 -18.57
CA LYS A 217 21.95 8.12 -20.05
C LYS A 217 21.23 6.88 -20.60
N ASP A 218 21.16 5.79 -19.84
CA ASP A 218 20.53 4.54 -20.23
C ASP A 218 19.07 4.45 -19.72
N GLY A 219 18.56 5.55 -19.12
CA GLY A 219 17.19 5.72 -18.62
C GLY A 219 16.95 5.07 -17.26
N TRP A 220 17.98 4.77 -16.48
CA TRP A 220 17.83 4.31 -15.12
C TRP A 220 17.70 5.50 -14.18
N LEU A 221 16.65 5.46 -13.36
CA LEU A 221 16.44 6.39 -12.26
C LEU A 221 17.11 5.83 -10.99
N HIS A 222 17.99 6.61 -10.43
CA HIS A 222 18.61 6.40 -9.13
C HIS A 222 17.66 6.92 -8.04
N THR A 223 17.13 6.02 -7.21
CA THR A 223 16.10 6.38 -6.25
C THR A 223 16.67 7.03 -4.98
N GLY A 224 17.92 6.77 -4.66
CA GLY A 224 18.55 7.12 -3.37
C GLY A 224 18.11 6.22 -2.22
N ASP A 225 17.19 5.27 -2.44
CA ASP A 225 16.74 4.33 -1.42
C ASP A 225 17.58 3.05 -1.45
N LEU A 226 17.77 2.42 -0.29
CA LEU A 226 18.51 1.17 -0.12
C LEU A 226 17.58 -0.01 0.12
N ALA A 227 17.93 -1.18 -0.43
CA ALA A 227 17.26 -2.45 -0.19
C ALA A 227 18.28 -3.60 -0.06
#